data_5bdcfe91af9d14b33210a9003ffb9e0e
#
_entry.id   5bdcfe91af9d14b33210a9003ffb9e0e
#
_cell.length_a   1.000
_cell.length_b   1.000
_cell.length_c   1.000
_cell.angle_alpha   90.00
_cell.angle_beta   90.00
_cell.angle_gamma   90.00
#
_symmetry.space_group_name_H-M   'P 1'
#
loop_
_entity.id
_entity.type
_entity.pdbx_description
1 polymer ?
#
loop_
_entity_poly.entity_id
_entity_poly.type
_entity_poly.pdbx_seq_one_letter_code
_entity_poly.pdbx_strand_id
1 'polypeptide(L)' 'MLANTGLDNLRFLTPLYPGDSLRVELTVRSKSLKSEETGIVRWAVEVFNQKDELVATYDLLTENVP' A
#
# COMPACT_ATOMS: atom_id res chain seq x y z
N MET A 1 -13.78 10.25 6.06
CA MET A 1 -13.69 9.56 4.76
C MET A 1 -12.25 9.47 4.31
N LEU A 2 -11.86 8.37 3.72
CA LEU A 2 -10.52 8.19 3.17
C LEU A 2 -10.58 8.27 1.65
N ALA A 3 -9.59 8.93 1.06
CA ALA A 3 -9.43 9.01 -0.37
C ALA A 3 -8.03 8.55 -0.75
N ASN A 4 -7.91 7.81 -1.85
CA ASN A 4 -6.63 7.48 -2.42
C ASN A 4 -6.06 8.70 -3.12
N THR A 5 -4.84 9.09 -2.74
CA THR A 5 -4.17 10.23 -3.37
C THR A 5 -3.05 9.79 -4.31
N GLY A 6 -2.67 8.51 -4.27
CA GLY A 6 -1.71 8.00 -5.22
C GLY A 6 -0.99 6.74 -4.79
N LEU A 7 -0.27 6.20 -5.74
CA LEU A 7 0.65 5.08 -5.55
C LEU A 7 2.06 5.56 -5.86
N ASP A 8 3.04 5.05 -5.12
CA ASP A 8 4.42 5.41 -5.31
C ASP A 8 5.32 4.19 -5.11
N ASN A 9 6.50 4.22 -5.72
CA ASN A 9 7.52 3.19 -5.55
C ASN A 9 7.05 1.77 -5.85
N LEU A 10 6.20 1.59 -6.85
CA LEU A 10 5.72 0.26 -7.25
C LEU A 10 6.86 -0.58 -7.81
N ARG A 11 7.04 -1.77 -7.26
CA ARG A 11 8.05 -2.73 -7.70
C ARG A 11 7.46 -4.12 -7.75
N PHE A 12 7.77 -4.85 -8.84
CA PHE A 12 7.47 -6.27 -8.96
C PHE A 12 8.77 -7.05 -8.78
N LEU A 13 8.78 -7.98 -7.84
CA LEU A 13 9.98 -8.72 -7.44
C LEU A 13 9.94 -10.19 -7.87
N THR A 14 8.74 -10.74 -8.05
CA THR A 14 8.54 -12.13 -8.41
C THR A 14 7.42 -12.18 -9.45
N PRO A 15 7.55 -13.00 -10.51
CA PRO A 15 6.48 -13.13 -11.50
C PRO A 15 5.18 -13.63 -10.89
N LEU A 16 4.06 -13.12 -11.41
CA LEU A 16 2.72 -13.58 -11.07
C LEU A 16 2.25 -14.54 -12.18
N TYR A 17 1.64 -15.64 -11.76
CA TYR A 17 1.10 -16.64 -12.69
C TYR A 17 -0.40 -16.78 -12.47
N PRO A 18 -1.16 -17.15 -13.52
CA PRO A 18 -2.59 -17.43 -13.38
C PRO A 18 -2.81 -18.49 -12.29
N GLY A 19 -3.78 -18.26 -11.42
CA GLY A 19 -4.09 -19.17 -10.34
C GLY A 19 -3.34 -18.94 -9.04
N ASP A 20 -2.39 -17.99 -9.01
CA ASP A 20 -1.70 -17.65 -7.77
C ASP A 20 -2.66 -17.02 -6.77
N SER A 21 -2.53 -17.41 -5.51
CA SER A 21 -3.25 -16.79 -4.40
C SER A 21 -2.37 -15.69 -3.80
N LEU A 22 -2.96 -14.53 -3.56
CA LEU A 22 -2.22 -13.37 -3.07
C LEU A 22 -2.69 -12.97 -1.68
N ARG A 23 -1.73 -12.56 -0.85
CA ARG A 23 -1.97 -11.98 0.47
C ARG A 23 -1.37 -10.58 0.50
N VAL A 24 -2.11 -9.62 1.01
CA VAL A 24 -1.66 -8.23 1.10
C VAL A 24 -1.46 -7.87 2.56
N GLU A 25 -0.32 -7.27 2.87
CA GLU A 25 -0.03 -6.74 4.20
C GLU A 25 0.20 -5.23 4.10
N LEU A 26 -0.37 -4.50 5.03
CA LEU A 26 -0.32 -3.04 5.11
C LEU A 26 0.37 -2.62 6.40
N THR A 27 1.30 -1.68 6.29
CA THR A 27 1.98 -1.10 7.44
C THR A 27 2.03 0.42 7.28
N VAL A 28 1.69 1.15 8.33
CA VAL A 28 1.78 2.61 8.31
C VAL A 28 3.25 3.00 8.35
N ARG A 29 3.72 3.74 7.34
CA ARG A 29 5.10 4.25 7.31
C ARG A 29 5.22 5.63 7.91
N SER A 30 4.28 6.51 7.62
CA SER A 30 4.30 7.86 8.12
C SER A 30 2.91 8.48 8.08
N LYS A 31 2.74 9.51 8.87
CA LYS A 31 1.52 10.32 8.90
C LYS A 31 1.91 11.78 8.85
N SER A 32 1.20 12.57 8.06
CA SER A 32 1.39 14.01 8.00
C SER A 32 0.04 14.69 8.12
N LEU A 33 -0.05 15.68 9.00
CA LEU A 33 -1.25 16.47 9.15
C LEU A 33 -1.15 17.70 8.27
N LYS A 34 -2.14 17.88 7.39
CA LYS A 34 -2.27 19.10 6.59
C LYS A 34 -3.00 20.19 7.36
N SER A 35 -3.96 19.79 8.18
CA SER A 35 -4.77 20.68 8.99
C SER A 35 -5.31 19.88 10.18
N GLU A 36 -6.15 20.52 11.00
CA GLU A 36 -6.77 19.83 12.13
C GLU A 36 -7.67 18.67 11.71
N GLU A 37 -8.24 18.75 10.52
CA GLU A 37 -9.24 17.78 10.06
C GLU A 37 -8.74 16.84 8.99
N THR A 38 -7.62 17.15 8.33
CA THR A 38 -7.10 16.34 7.23
C THR A 38 -5.69 15.94 7.48
N GLY A 39 -5.33 14.75 6.99
CA GLY A 39 -3.99 14.24 7.10
C GLY A 39 -3.71 13.26 5.97
N ILE A 40 -2.45 13.10 5.64
CA ILE A 40 -2.00 12.11 4.68
C ILE A 40 -1.31 10.98 5.43
N VAL A 41 -1.69 9.76 5.10
CA VAL A 41 -1.05 8.55 5.64
C VAL A 41 -0.36 7.83 4.49
N ARG A 42 0.90 7.51 4.69
CA ARG A 42 1.66 6.69 3.75
C ARG A 42 1.73 5.26 4.31
N TRP A 43 1.32 4.32 3.49
CA TRP A 43 1.30 2.91 3.84
C TRP A 43 2.34 2.17 3.02
N ALA A 44 3.07 1.29 3.66
CA ALA A 44 3.87 0.29 2.95
C ALA A 44 2.96 -0.90 2.67
N VAL A 45 2.82 -1.24 1.40
CA VAL A 45 1.99 -2.38 0.98
C VAL A 45 2.91 -3.46 0.45
N GLU A 46 2.74 -4.67 0.96
CA GLU A 46 3.50 -5.83 0.53
C GLU A 46 2.53 -6.91 0.07
N VAL A 47 2.80 -7.49 -1.09
CA VAL A 47 1.96 -8.54 -1.67
C VAL A 47 2.77 -9.83 -1.73
N PHE A 48 2.21 -10.90 -1.15
CA PHE A 48 2.85 -12.22 -1.12
C PHE A 48 2.01 -13.22 -1.88
N ASN A 49 2.67 -14.22 -2.45
CA ASN A 49 1.97 -15.34 -3.09
C ASN A 49 1.72 -16.47 -2.06
N GLN A 50 1.18 -17.60 -2.53
CA GLN A 50 0.87 -18.75 -1.67
C GLN A 50 2.10 -19.41 -1.07
N LYS A 51 3.29 -19.13 -1.60
CA LYS A 51 4.57 -19.65 -1.09
C LYS A 51 5.26 -18.68 -0.14
N ASP A 52 4.55 -17.61 0.26
CA ASP A 52 5.07 -16.52 1.10
C ASP A 52 6.25 -15.77 0.44
N GLU A 53 6.32 -15.80 -0.88
CA GLU A 53 7.29 -15.01 -1.62
C GLU A 53 6.77 -13.60 -1.82
N LEU A 54 7.61 -12.61 -1.61
CA LEU A 54 7.25 -11.21 -1.85
C LEU A 54 7.17 -10.97 -3.36
N VAL A 55 5.97 -10.67 -3.83
CA VAL A 55 5.68 -10.50 -5.25
C VAL A 55 5.84 -9.05 -5.67
N ALA A 56 5.31 -8.16 -4.88
CA ALA A 56 5.30 -6.73 -5.20
C ALA A 56 5.27 -5.90 -3.93
N THR A 57 5.80 -4.68 -4.04
CA THR A 57 5.73 -3.68 -2.98
C THR A 57 5.36 -2.34 -3.60
N TYR A 58 4.64 -1.53 -2.85
CA TYR A 58 4.38 -0.15 -3.24
C TYR A 58 3.99 0.67 -2.01
N ASP A 59 4.04 1.98 -2.17
CA ASP A 59 3.56 2.91 -1.17
C ASP A 59 2.18 3.41 -1.60
N LEU A 60 1.22 3.33 -0.69
CA LEU A 60 -0.12 3.84 -0.91
C LEU A 60 -0.29 5.10 -0.09
N LEU A 61 -0.78 6.14 -0.73
CA LEU A 61 -1.08 7.41 -0.07
C LEU A 61 -2.59 7.56 0.07
N THR A 62 -3.03 7.79 1.28
CA THR A 62 -4.44 8.05 1.55
C THR A 62 -4.58 9.38 2.28
N GLU A 63 -5.67 10.06 2.02
CA GLU A 63 -5.98 11.32 2.71
C GLU A 63 -7.30 11.15 3.46
N ASN A 64 -7.27 11.50 4.74
CA ASN A 64 -8.48 11.53 5.55
C ASN A 64 -9.11 12.92 5.37
N VAL A 65 -10.33 12.94 4.85
CA VAL A 65 -11.06 14.17 4.61
C VAL A 65 -12.33 14.19 5.44
N PRO A 66 -12.76 15.39 5.90
CA PRO A 66 -13.96 15.52 6.71
C PRO A 66 -15.24 15.16 5.97
#